data_ea58bbf9b3b3807afc5a4a8fa7904fec
#
_entry.id   ea58bbf9b3b3807afc5a4a8fa7904fec
#
_cell.length_a   1.000
_cell.length_b   1.000
_cell.length_c   1.000
_cell.angle_alpha   90.00
_cell.angle_beta   90.00
_cell.angle_gamma   90.00
#
_symmetry.space_group_name_H-M   'P 1'
#
loop_
_entity.id
_entity.type
_entity.pdbx_description
1 polymer ?
#
loop_
_entity_poly.entity_id
_entity_poly.type
_entity_poly.pdbx_seq_one_letter_code
_entity_poly.pdbx_strand_id
1 'polypeptide(L)'
;MPLTDVKLRQAKPREKQYKMADGGGLYIEVKPNGVKSWRYRYRIAGKENIYAIANYPDMGLADARVERARVAELVRKGIHPSHERAKAKAERLDSNADTFQAMAEKWIATKITTSTRKGWSEYYEKQVRAYFKADVYPKLGRRPLRSITSHEWLTVIKGIAVRGAPTAAILVRQLVSQVYTYAINDLRAESDPTYSLRRSIVRAPVRHADAKSRDDIRDLLERIRDYGGNRTTAIAIRLLLLLFVRTKELRYAPWTEIRVAMKGGVWSIPEERMKKGRRHMVPLSRQVIALLEELEAITGGNLHLFPNNRRPREVMSSTTVNRALEHMGYASGYFTGHDFRATASTALHEMGYRDEIVEMQLAHAKTNKVGAAYNHAAYLEERTAMMQAWSDWIDAIEAELTPPCSKVRVRRREAAEHPVQSPEQPSTHLSPILPNETSPRA
;
A
#
# COMPACT_ATOMS: atom_id res chain seq x y z
N MET A 1 -5.54 -45.95 51.23
CA MET A 1 -6.91 -45.62 50.69
C MET A 1 -6.82 -44.35 49.86
N PRO A 2 -7.45 -44.30 48.74
CA PRO A 2 -7.50 -43.07 47.88
C PRO A 2 -8.17 -41.93 48.66
N LEU A 3 -7.82 -40.69 48.31
CA LEU A 3 -8.43 -39.50 48.89
C LEU A 3 -9.89 -39.34 48.47
N THR A 4 -10.66 -38.65 49.30
CA THR A 4 -12.03 -38.23 49.00
C THR A 4 -12.13 -36.71 49.17
N ASP A 5 -13.07 -36.07 48.48
CA ASP A 5 -13.28 -34.62 48.61
C ASP A 5 -13.63 -34.21 50.06
N VAL A 6 -14.31 -35.05 50.78
CA VAL A 6 -14.61 -34.81 52.19
C VAL A 6 -13.33 -34.70 53.02
N LYS A 7 -12.39 -35.63 52.84
CA LYS A 7 -11.08 -35.58 53.51
C LYS A 7 -10.27 -34.37 53.16
N LEU A 8 -10.33 -33.95 51.91
CA LEU A 8 -9.64 -32.74 51.41
C LEU A 8 -10.19 -31.47 52.05
N ARG A 9 -11.51 -31.35 52.14
CA ARG A 9 -12.16 -30.21 52.81
C ARG A 9 -11.83 -30.17 54.29
N GLN A 10 -11.86 -31.28 54.97
CA GLN A 10 -11.60 -31.41 56.42
C GLN A 10 -10.12 -31.28 56.80
N ALA A 11 -9.20 -31.36 55.83
CA ALA A 11 -7.76 -31.27 56.11
C ALA A 11 -7.41 -29.84 56.62
N LYS A 12 -7.10 -29.70 57.87
CA LYS A 12 -6.72 -28.45 58.56
C LYS A 12 -5.19 -28.30 58.59
N PRO A 13 -4.67 -27.05 58.52
CA PRO A 13 -3.24 -26.77 58.63
C PRO A 13 -2.73 -27.26 60.00
N ARG A 14 -1.44 -27.66 60.06
CA ARG A 14 -0.72 -28.08 61.24
C ARG A 14 0.55 -27.21 61.36
N GLU A 15 1.21 -27.27 62.47
CA GLU A 15 2.49 -26.56 62.70
C GLU A 15 3.54 -26.89 61.63
N LYS A 16 3.58 -28.16 61.22
CA LYS A 16 4.46 -28.60 60.10
C LYS A 16 3.64 -29.04 58.91
N GLN A 17 4.19 -28.79 57.70
CA GLN A 17 3.58 -29.28 56.47
C GLN A 17 3.45 -30.81 56.48
N TYR A 18 2.37 -31.34 55.98
CA TYR A 18 2.14 -32.76 55.84
C TYR A 18 1.55 -33.13 54.47
N LYS A 19 1.66 -34.43 54.17
CA LYS A 19 1.24 -34.96 52.86
C LYS A 19 0.12 -35.97 53.06
N MET A 20 -0.87 -35.94 52.17
CA MET A 20 -1.94 -36.95 52.10
C MET A 20 -1.87 -37.58 50.71
N ALA A 21 -1.56 -38.89 50.66
CA ALA A 21 -1.40 -39.61 49.39
C ALA A 21 -2.75 -40.06 48.84
N ASP A 22 -2.92 -39.90 47.48
CA ASP A 22 -4.08 -40.41 46.73
C ASP A 22 -3.78 -41.76 46.03
N GLY A 23 -2.53 -42.02 45.74
CA GLY A 23 -2.08 -43.19 44.99
C GLY A 23 -1.40 -42.83 43.67
N GLY A 24 -0.64 -43.80 43.12
CA GLY A 24 0.06 -43.62 41.86
C GLY A 24 1.02 -42.42 41.83
N GLY A 25 1.60 -42.03 42.97
CA GLY A 25 2.49 -40.87 43.10
C GLY A 25 1.79 -39.52 43.31
N LEU A 26 0.45 -39.44 43.19
CA LEU A 26 -0.34 -38.23 43.47
C LEU A 26 -0.50 -38.06 44.98
N TYR A 27 -0.26 -36.84 45.47
CA TYR A 27 -0.52 -36.46 46.85
C TYR A 27 -0.87 -34.96 46.92
N ILE A 28 -1.55 -34.61 48.02
CA ILE A 28 -1.76 -33.19 48.35
C ILE A 28 -0.85 -32.83 49.53
N GLU A 29 -0.19 -31.71 49.43
CA GLU A 29 0.65 -31.13 50.48
C GLU A 29 -0.11 -29.99 51.16
N VAL A 30 -0.31 -30.12 52.48
CA VAL A 30 -0.97 -29.10 53.29
C VAL A 30 0.09 -28.33 54.05
N LYS A 31 0.19 -27.05 53.81
CA LYS A 31 1.17 -26.17 54.46
C LYS A 31 0.60 -25.54 55.73
N PRO A 32 1.47 -25.05 56.65
CA PRO A 32 1.01 -24.36 57.88
C PRO A 32 0.13 -23.14 57.64
N ASN A 33 0.34 -22.45 56.51
CA ASN A 33 -0.48 -21.29 56.10
C ASN A 33 -1.83 -21.67 55.49
N GLY A 34 -2.23 -22.93 55.52
CA GLY A 34 -3.49 -23.43 54.98
C GLY A 34 -3.52 -23.72 53.47
N VAL A 35 -2.48 -23.37 52.72
CA VAL A 35 -2.40 -23.68 51.28
C VAL A 35 -2.29 -25.18 51.07
N LYS A 36 -3.16 -25.73 50.22
CA LYS A 36 -3.20 -27.14 49.86
C LYS A 36 -2.75 -27.23 48.38
N SER A 37 -1.66 -27.95 48.11
CA SER A 37 -1.07 -28.02 46.75
C SER A 37 -0.99 -29.45 46.26
N TRP A 38 -1.55 -29.72 45.09
CA TRP A 38 -1.41 -30.99 44.40
C TRP A 38 0.01 -31.18 43.89
N ARG A 39 0.59 -32.35 44.16
CA ARG A 39 1.93 -32.77 43.81
C ARG A 39 1.90 -34.16 43.21
N TYR A 40 2.72 -34.38 42.18
CA TYR A 40 2.96 -35.71 41.61
C TYR A 40 4.43 -36.07 41.75
N ARG A 41 4.70 -37.18 42.45
CA ARG A 41 6.04 -37.75 42.63
C ARG A 41 6.26 -38.81 41.56
N TYR A 42 7.35 -38.71 40.83
CA TYR A 42 7.69 -39.61 39.75
C TYR A 42 9.20 -39.88 39.69
N ARG A 43 9.61 -40.92 38.95
CA ARG A 43 11.01 -41.23 38.70
C ARG A 43 11.26 -41.15 37.19
N ILE A 44 12.39 -40.54 36.78
CA ILE A 44 12.88 -40.53 35.44
C ILE A 44 14.40 -40.68 35.45
N ALA A 45 14.96 -41.52 34.62
CA ALA A 45 16.39 -41.86 34.60
C ALA A 45 16.91 -42.25 36.03
N GLY A 46 16.13 -43.01 36.81
CA GLY A 46 16.49 -43.47 38.17
C GLY A 46 16.36 -42.41 39.26
N LYS A 47 16.16 -41.15 38.96
CA LYS A 47 16.06 -40.03 39.91
C LYS A 47 14.60 -39.74 40.28
N GLU A 48 14.33 -39.50 41.53
CA GLU A 48 13.02 -39.08 42.04
C GLU A 48 12.83 -37.59 41.83
N ASN A 49 11.66 -37.19 41.32
CA ASN A 49 11.28 -35.83 41.05
C ASN A 49 9.85 -35.54 41.50
N ILE A 50 9.52 -34.28 41.72
CA ILE A 50 8.20 -33.81 42.12
C ILE A 50 7.70 -32.79 41.11
N TYR A 51 6.51 -33.01 40.58
CA TYR A 51 5.81 -32.06 39.69
C TYR A 51 4.69 -31.37 40.50
N ALA A 52 4.71 -30.04 40.49
CA ALA A 52 3.65 -29.23 41.08
C ALA A 52 2.49 -29.10 40.07
N ILE A 53 1.33 -29.66 40.39
CA ILE A 53 0.15 -29.64 39.54
C ILE A 53 -0.57 -28.29 39.67
N ALA A 54 -1.29 -28.09 40.79
CA ALA A 54 -2.06 -26.87 41.07
C ALA A 54 -2.41 -26.77 42.53
N ASN A 55 -3.11 -25.74 42.96
CA ASN A 55 -3.63 -25.62 44.31
C ASN A 55 -5.10 -26.10 44.37
N TYR A 56 -5.47 -26.61 45.54
CA TYR A 56 -6.86 -26.86 45.93
C TYR A 56 -7.37 -25.59 46.66
N PRO A 57 -8.62 -25.09 46.41
CA PRO A 57 -9.67 -25.73 45.62
C PRO A 57 -9.69 -25.40 44.13
N ASP A 58 -8.75 -24.59 43.59
CA ASP A 58 -8.74 -24.19 42.15
C ASP A 58 -8.77 -25.42 41.23
N MET A 59 -8.17 -26.53 41.66
CA MET A 59 -8.25 -27.82 40.97
C MET A 59 -8.80 -28.89 41.96
N GLY A 60 -9.91 -29.52 41.58
CA GLY A 60 -10.53 -30.61 42.33
C GLY A 60 -9.75 -31.91 42.25
N LEU A 61 -10.18 -32.91 43.05
CA LEU A 61 -9.54 -34.22 43.09
C LEU A 61 -9.62 -34.97 41.75
N ALA A 62 -10.77 -34.89 41.07
CA ALA A 62 -10.97 -35.54 39.76
C ALA A 62 -10.00 -34.97 38.71
N ASP A 63 -9.91 -33.65 38.64
CA ASP A 63 -9.03 -32.97 37.70
C ASP A 63 -7.55 -33.21 38.00
N ALA A 64 -7.18 -33.25 39.28
CA ALA A 64 -5.83 -33.59 39.71
C ALA A 64 -5.42 -35.00 39.29
N ARG A 65 -6.35 -35.96 39.32
CA ARG A 65 -6.13 -37.33 38.84
C ARG A 65 -5.94 -37.39 37.35
N VAL A 66 -6.76 -36.64 36.57
CA VAL A 66 -6.63 -36.50 35.10
C VAL A 66 -5.27 -35.90 34.75
N GLU A 67 -4.90 -34.79 35.39
CA GLU A 67 -3.61 -34.14 35.14
C GLU A 67 -2.43 -35.06 35.55
N ARG A 68 -2.52 -35.79 36.65
CA ARG A 68 -1.52 -36.79 37.01
C ARG A 68 -1.37 -37.86 35.94
N ALA A 69 -2.48 -38.37 35.38
CA ALA A 69 -2.44 -39.37 34.31
C ALA A 69 -1.73 -38.82 33.04
N ARG A 70 -2.04 -37.59 32.64
CA ARG A 70 -1.38 -36.88 31.54
C ARG A 70 0.13 -36.73 31.78
N VAL A 71 0.52 -36.29 32.95
CA VAL A 71 1.92 -36.10 33.32
C VAL A 71 2.67 -37.44 33.40
N ALA A 72 2.02 -38.49 33.92
CA ALA A 72 2.60 -39.85 33.97
C ALA A 72 2.88 -40.41 32.57
N GLU A 73 2.08 -40.04 31.56
CA GLU A 73 2.34 -40.42 30.16
C GLU A 73 3.60 -39.75 29.60
N LEU A 74 3.82 -38.45 29.89
CA LEU A 74 5.05 -37.76 29.53
C LEU A 74 6.28 -38.45 30.14
N VAL A 75 6.20 -38.80 31.40
CA VAL A 75 7.28 -39.53 32.12
C VAL A 75 7.55 -40.87 31.45
N ARG A 76 6.53 -41.64 31.05
CA ARG A 76 6.69 -42.90 30.30
C ARG A 76 7.39 -42.73 28.98
N LYS A 77 7.17 -41.59 28.30
CA LYS A 77 7.85 -41.21 27.04
C LYS A 77 9.27 -40.66 27.27
N GLY A 78 9.76 -40.63 28.52
CA GLY A 78 11.08 -40.09 28.87
C GLY A 78 11.15 -38.54 28.87
N ILE A 79 10.00 -37.86 28.79
CA ILE A 79 9.93 -36.39 28.76
C ILE A 79 9.77 -35.85 30.17
N HIS A 80 10.64 -34.92 30.56
CA HIS A 80 10.58 -34.28 31.88
C HIS A 80 9.44 -33.25 31.94
N PRO A 81 8.38 -33.47 32.74
CA PRO A 81 7.17 -32.62 32.73
C PRO A 81 7.42 -31.15 33.01
N SER A 82 8.38 -30.84 33.89
CA SER A 82 8.74 -29.46 34.22
C SER A 82 9.42 -28.75 33.04
N HIS A 83 10.23 -29.46 32.27
CA HIS A 83 10.87 -28.91 31.04
C HIS A 83 9.82 -28.66 29.99
N GLU A 84 8.90 -29.58 29.76
CA GLU A 84 7.81 -29.42 28.80
C GLU A 84 6.94 -28.21 29.15
N ARG A 85 6.60 -28.05 30.45
CA ARG A 85 5.84 -26.88 30.91
C ARG A 85 6.62 -25.58 30.76
N ALA A 86 7.91 -25.57 31.04
CA ALA A 86 8.77 -24.40 30.85
C ALA A 86 8.90 -24.02 29.35
N LYS A 87 9.07 -25.04 28.49
CA LYS A 87 9.10 -24.88 27.04
C LYS A 87 7.80 -24.28 26.50
N ALA A 88 6.65 -24.87 26.86
CA ALA A 88 5.34 -24.36 26.46
C ALA A 88 5.06 -22.92 26.96
N LYS A 89 5.55 -22.60 28.17
CA LYS A 89 5.47 -21.24 28.72
C LYS A 89 6.35 -20.25 27.93
N ALA A 90 7.57 -20.66 27.62
CA ALA A 90 8.50 -19.85 26.83
C ALA A 90 7.96 -19.60 25.40
N GLU A 91 7.42 -20.63 24.75
CA GLU A 91 6.78 -20.54 23.43
C GLU A 91 5.57 -19.61 23.44
N ARG A 92 4.74 -19.65 24.50
CA ARG A 92 3.60 -18.72 24.68
C ARG A 92 4.05 -17.28 24.88
N LEU A 93 5.11 -17.04 25.64
CA LEU A 93 5.66 -15.71 25.87
C LEU A 93 6.26 -15.15 24.58
N ASP A 94 6.99 -15.97 23.83
CA ASP A 94 7.61 -15.60 22.56
C ASP A 94 6.54 -15.33 21.49
N SER A 95 5.52 -16.20 21.38
CA SER A 95 4.41 -15.99 20.44
C SER A 95 3.55 -14.77 20.78
N ASN A 96 3.42 -14.41 22.06
CA ASN A 96 2.71 -13.19 22.46
C ASN A 96 3.51 -11.91 22.23
N ALA A 97 4.84 -11.99 22.20
CA ALA A 97 5.73 -10.88 21.88
C ALA A 97 5.73 -10.55 20.36
N ASP A 98 5.48 -11.55 19.52
CA ASP A 98 5.43 -11.41 18.07
C ASP A 98 4.06 -10.91 17.59
N THR A 99 3.70 -9.68 17.95
CA THR A 99 2.48 -9.07 17.43
C THR A 99 2.62 -8.71 15.96
N PHE A 100 1.50 -8.62 15.23
CA PHE A 100 1.53 -8.20 13.83
C PHE A 100 2.26 -6.85 13.65
N GLN A 101 1.98 -5.87 14.51
CA GLN A 101 2.61 -4.56 14.44
C GLN A 101 4.13 -4.64 14.66
N ALA A 102 4.58 -5.37 15.67
CA ALA A 102 6.01 -5.52 15.94
C ALA A 102 6.75 -6.15 14.74
N MET A 103 6.14 -7.17 14.13
CA MET A 103 6.71 -7.84 12.96
C MET A 103 6.67 -6.94 11.70
N ALA A 104 5.59 -6.18 11.50
CA ALA A 104 5.46 -5.24 10.41
C ALA A 104 6.52 -4.13 10.50
N GLU A 105 6.79 -3.58 11.71
CA GLU A 105 7.82 -2.57 11.91
C GLU A 105 9.23 -3.11 11.63
N LYS A 106 9.53 -4.34 12.10
CA LYS A 106 10.80 -5.01 11.75
C LYS A 106 10.94 -5.18 10.25
N TRP A 107 9.89 -5.67 9.57
CA TRP A 107 9.88 -5.82 8.12
C TRP A 107 10.08 -4.49 7.40
N ILE A 108 9.39 -3.42 7.77
CA ILE A 108 9.55 -2.08 7.19
C ILE A 108 11.01 -1.62 7.35
N ALA A 109 11.62 -1.80 8.51
CA ALA A 109 13.01 -1.44 8.76
C ALA A 109 13.96 -2.14 7.77
N THR A 110 13.74 -3.43 7.43
CA THR A 110 14.56 -4.13 6.45
C THR A 110 14.44 -3.55 5.04
N LYS A 111 13.29 -2.94 4.69
CA LYS A 111 13.08 -2.32 3.37
C LYS A 111 13.78 -0.98 3.21
N ILE A 112 14.09 -0.32 4.31
CA ILE A 112 14.79 0.97 4.35
C ILE A 112 16.31 0.75 4.34
N THR A 113 16.79 -0.25 5.07
CA THR A 113 18.22 -0.49 5.37
C THR A 113 18.96 -1.25 4.28
N THR A 114 18.31 -1.75 3.23
CA THR A 114 18.97 -2.54 2.17
C THR A 114 19.87 -1.65 1.32
N SER A 115 21.12 -1.50 1.74
CA SER A 115 22.14 -0.62 1.16
C SER A 115 22.61 -0.97 -0.26
N THR A 116 22.29 -2.14 -0.78
CA THR A 116 22.75 -2.63 -2.09
C THR A 116 21.73 -2.53 -3.23
N ARG A 117 20.46 -2.26 -2.93
CA ARG A 117 19.44 -1.90 -3.91
C ARG A 117 18.66 -0.72 -3.36
N LYS A 118 18.30 0.25 -4.22
CA LYS A 118 17.40 1.34 -3.85
C LYS A 118 16.25 0.80 -3.02
N GLY A 119 16.30 1.00 -1.71
CA GLY A 119 15.22 0.69 -0.78
C GLY A 119 13.95 1.44 -1.15
N TRP A 120 12.94 1.34 -0.34
CA TRP A 120 11.74 2.15 -0.53
C TRP A 120 12.07 3.64 -0.51
N SER A 121 11.38 4.41 -1.34
CA SER A 121 11.41 5.86 -1.20
C SER A 121 10.73 6.25 0.11
N GLU A 122 11.17 7.33 0.74
CA GLU A 122 10.56 7.90 1.96
C GLU A 122 9.04 8.12 1.80
N TYR A 123 8.62 8.55 0.61
CA TYR A 123 7.19 8.69 0.28
C TYR A 123 6.44 7.36 0.36
N TYR A 124 7.00 6.28 -0.19
CA TYR A 124 6.35 4.97 -0.18
C TYR A 124 6.33 4.38 1.23
N GLU A 125 7.39 4.55 2.01
CA GLU A 125 7.41 4.17 3.43
C GLU A 125 6.31 4.87 4.22
N LYS A 126 6.23 6.21 4.11
CA LYS A 126 5.15 7.00 4.74
C LYS A 126 3.76 6.50 4.34
N GLN A 127 3.58 6.15 3.08
CA GLN A 127 2.32 5.60 2.58
C GLN A 127 1.99 4.24 3.19
N VAL A 128 2.94 3.32 3.25
CA VAL A 128 2.76 1.99 3.87
C VAL A 128 2.41 2.12 5.35
N ARG A 129 3.16 2.95 6.09
CA ARG A 129 2.90 3.24 7.50
C ARG A 129 1.51 3.86 7.71
N ALA A 130 1.09 4.77 6.82
CA ALA A 130 -0.23 5.38 6.88
C ALA A 130 -1.34 4.34 6.71
N TYR A 131 -1.23 3.42 5.75
CA TYR A 131 -2.19 2.34 5.58
C TYR A 131 -2.25 1.43 6.81
N PHE A 132 -1.11 1.01 7.35
CA PHE A 132 -1.10 0.15 8.52
C PHE A 132 -1.68 0.86 9.74
N LYS A 133 -1.32 2.12 9.97
CA LYS A 133 -1.82 2.93 11.08
C LYS A 133 -3.33 3.18 10.99
N ALA A 134 -3.86 3.42 9.81
CA ALA A 134 -5.28 3.73 9.63
C ALA A 134 -6.17 2.47 9.64
N ASP A 135 -5.74 1.40 8.99
CA ASP A 135 -6.63 0.30 8.64
C ASP A 135 -6.32 -1.02 9.36
N VAL A 136 -5.05 -1.26 9.73
CA VAL A 136 -4.59 -2.56 10.22
C VAL A 136 -4.30 -2.53 11.73
N TYR A 137 -3.43 -1.62 12.19
CA TYR A 137 -2.99 -1.59 13.58
C TYR A 137 -4.11 -1.40 14.61
N PRO A 138 -5.15 -0.59 14.37
CA PRO A 138 -6.23 -0.44 15.32
C PRO A 138 -7.02 -1.73 15.57
N LYS A 139 -7.06 -2.63 14.57
CA LYS A 139 -7.85 -3.86 14.62
C LYS A 139 -7.01 -5.09 14.99
N LEU A 140 -5.85 -5.25 14.37
CA LEU A 140 -5.05 -6.47 14.44
C LEU A 140 -3.60 -6.24 14.88
N GLY A 141 -3.16 -4.99 15.03
CA GLY A 141 -1.76 -4.66 15.30
C GLY A 141 -1.20 -5.30 16.58
N ARG A 142 -1.99 -5.32 17.65
CA ARG A 142 -1.59 -5.87 18.95
C ARG A 142 -1.82 -7.39 19.09
N ARG A 143 -2.43 -8.02 18.08
CA ARG A 143 -2.70 -9.45 18.09
C ARG A 143 -1.41 -10.24 17.80
N PRO A 144 -1.18 -11.36 18.48
CA PRO A 144 -0.10 -12.28 18.11
C PRO A 144 -0.26 -12.71 16.64
N LEU A 145 0.80 -12.59 15.84
CA LEU A 145 0.78 -12.82 14.39
C LEU A 145 0.17 -14.19 14.03
N ARG A 146 0.56 -15.23 14.74
CA ARG A 146 0.11 -16.63 14.52
C ARG A 146 -1.38 -16.84 14.83
N SER A 147 -1.98 -15.98 15.64
CA SER A 147 -3.39 -16.11 16.07
C SER A 147 -4.39 -15.47 15.12
N ILE A 148 -3.93 -14.67 14.15
CA ILE A 148 -4.80 -13.93 13.26
C ILE A 148 -5.25 -14.83 12.11
N THR A 149 -6.56 -14.99 11.98
CA THR A 149 -7.18 -15.88 10.99
C THR A 149 -7.40 -15.19 9.63
N SER A 150 -7.58 -15.99 8.57
CA SER A 150 -7.97 -15.49 7.25
C SER A 150 -9.29 -14.72 7.28
N HIS A 151 -10.24 -15.11 8.15
CA HIS A 151 -11.53 -14.43 8.29
C HIS A 151 -11.37 -13.00 8.85
N GLU A 152 -10.52 -12.82 9.86
CA GLU A 152 -10.23 -11.50 10.43
C GLU A 152 -9.55 -10.58 9.40
N TRP A 153 -8.60 -11.11 8.63
CA TRP A 153 -7.99 -10.38 7.53
C TRP A 153 -8.99 -10.00 6.44
N LEU A 154 -9.88 -10.93 6.07
CA LEU A 154 -10.93 -10.65 5.10
C LEU A 154 -11.83 -9.49 5.55
N THR A 155 -12.18 -9.45 6.82
CA THR A 155 -12.99 -8.38 7.42
C THR A 155 -12.29 -7.02 7.31
N VAL A 156 -10.99 -6.95 7.62
CA VAL A 156 -10.20 -5.71 7.47
C VAL A 156 -10.16 -5.27 6.01
N ILE A 157 -9.80 -6.19 5.10
CA ILE A 157 -9.62 -5.90 3.67
C ILE A 157 -10.95 -5.48 3.01
N LYS A 158 -12.04 -6.19 3.30
CA LYS A 158 -13.39 -5.82 2.82
C LYS A 158 -13.84 -4.47 3.37
N GLY A 159 -13.55 -4.16 4.64
CA GLY A 159 -13.85 -2.86 5.23
C GLY A 159 -13.19 -1.69 4.49
N ILE A 160 -11.94 -1.86 4.02
CA ILE A 160 -11.26 -0.85 3.20
C ILE A 160 -11.95 -0.72 1.82
N ALA A 161 -12.32 -1.84 1.20
CA ALA A 161 -12.96 -1.83 -0.11
C ALA A 161 -14.35 -1.18 -0.07
N VAL A 162 -15.18 -1.49 0.93
CA VAL A 162 -16.53 -0.93 1.13
C VAL A 162 -16.47 0.59 1.37
N ARG A 163 -15.41 1.10 1.99
CA ARG A 163 -15.17 2.55 2.14
C ARG A 163 -14.90 3.26 0.80
N GLY A 164 -14.92 2.58 -0.33
CA GLY A 164 -14.64 3.12 -1.66
C GLY A 164 -13.17 3.06 -2.09
N ALA A 165 -12.33 2.28 -1.42
CA ALA A 165 -10.90 2.19 -1.70
C ALA A 165 -10.43 0.76 -2.08
N PRO A 166 -11.00 0.11 -3.11
CA PRO A 166 -10.66 -1.27 -3.47
C PRO A 166 -9.18 -1.47 -3.85
N THR A 167 -8.57 -0.49 -4.50
CA THR A 167 -7.14 -0.53 -4.84
C THR A 167 -6.26 -0.51 -3.58
N ALA A 168 -6.62 0.30 -2.57
CA ALA A 168 -5.93 0.32 -1.28
C ALA A 168 -6.12 -1.01 -0.54
N ALA A 169 -7.31 -1.61 -0.58
CA ALA A 169 -7.58 -2.92 0.01
C ALA A 169 -6.67 -4.02 -0.58
N ILE A 170 -6.52 -4.04 -1.90
CA ILE A 170 -5.62 -4.97 -2.60
C ILE A 170 -4.16 -4.73 -2.18
N LEU A 171 -3.73 -3.47 -2.13
CA LEU A 171 -2.37 -3.11 -1.72
C LEU A 171 -2.11 -3.50 -0.26
N VAL A 172 -3.02 -3.19 0.66
CA VAL A 172 -2.90 -3.58 2.09
C VAL A 172 -2.79 -5.10 2.21
N ARG A 173 -3.63 -5.87 1.51
CA ARG A 173 -3.50 -7.34 1.50
C ARG A 173 -2.11 -7.78 1.02
N GLN A 174 -1.57 -7.16 -0.05
CA GLN A 174 -0.24 -7.49 -0.56
C GLN A 174 0.87 -7.17 0.46
N LEU A 175 0.76 -6.02 1.14
CA LEU A 175 1.71 -5.62 2.18
C LEU A 175 1.67 -6.57 3.37
N VAL A 176 0.47 -6.94 3.83
CA VAL A 176 0.28 -7.93 4.90
C VAL A 176 0.89 -9.28 4.52
N SER A 177 0.65 -9.76 3.28
CA SER A 177 1.27 -10.99 2.77
C SER A 177 2.81 -10.93 2.80
N GLN A 178 3.40 -9.77 2.51
CA GLN A 178 4.85 -9.59 2.59
C GLN A 178 5.37 -9.59 4.04
N VAL A 179 4.60 -9.05 5.00
CA VAL A 179 4.92 -9.15 6.43
C VAL A 179 4.92 -10.62 6.88
N TYR A 180 3.90 -11.40 6.48
CA TYR A 180 3.87 -12.84 6.78
C TYR A 180 5.01 -13.58 6.09
N THR A 181 5.33 -13.28 4.85
CA THR A 181 6.50 -13.88 4.16
C THR A 181 7.80 -13.60 4.93
N TYR A 182 7.98 -12.38 5.42
CA TYR A 182 9.11 -12.02 6.26
C TYR A 182 9.12 -12.82 7.56
N ALA A 183 7.97 -12.92 8.22
CA ALA A 183 7.83 -13.67 9.49
C ALA A 183 8.05 -15.18 9.30
N ILE A 184 7.64 -15.77 8.19
CA ILE A 184 7.89 -17.18 7.83
C ILE A 184 9.39 -17.42 7.65
N ASN A 185 10.08 -16.53 6.95
CA ASN A 185 11.54 -16.62 6.78
C ASN A 185 12.31 -16.47 8.10
N ASP A 186 11.74 -15.76 9.07
CA ASP A 186 12.28 -15.60 10.44
C ASP A 186 11.76 -16.66 11.42
N LEU A 187 11.08 -17.70 10.93
CA LEU A 187 10.48 -18.81 11.71
C LEU A 187 9.46 -18.36 12.78
N ARG A 188 8.87 -17.17 12.57
CA ARG A 188 7.86 -16.57 13.48
C ARG A 188 6.42 -16.82 13.03
N ALA A 189 6.21 -17.35 11.83
CA ALA A 189 4.93 -17.80 11.31
C ALA A 189 5.11 -19.08 10.50
N GLU A 190 4.05 -19.87 10.35
CA GLU A 190 4.04 -21.09 9.57
C GLU A 190 3.41 -20.92 8.20
N SER A 191 2.46 -19.98 8.07
CA SER A 191 1.72 -19.75 6.84
C SER A 191 1.25 -18.29 6.73
N ASP A 192 0.90 -17.87 5.53
CA ASP A 192 0.27 -16.58 5.23
C ASP A 192 -1.26 -16.75 5.17
N PRO A 193 -2.03 -16.28 6.17
CA PRO A 193 -3.49 -16.39 6.18
C PRO A 193 -4.16 -15.52 5.10
N THR A 194 -3.44 -14.61 4.45
CA THR A 194 -3.99 -13.76 3.38
C THR A 194 -3.76 -14.33 1.99
N TYR A 195 -3.09 -15.47 1.86
CA TYR A 195 -2.79 -16.07 0.56
C TYR A 195 -4.06 -16.42 -0.22
N SER A 196 -5.04 -17.05 0.43
CA SER A 196 -6.34 -17.40 -0.16
C SER A 196 -7.20 -16.18 -0.53
N LEU A 197 -6.88 -15.00 0.05
CA LEU A 197 -7.66 -13.78 -0.14
C LEU A 197 -7.26 -12.96 -1.38
N ARG A 198 -6.39 -13.48 -2.24
CA ARG A 198 -5.88 -12.75 -3.43
C ARG A 198 -6.95 -12.28 -4.39
N ARG A 199 -8.07 -12.99 -4.47
CA ARG A 199 -9.19 -12.69 -5.35
C ARG A 199 -10.45 -12.24 -4.61
N SER A 200 -10.35 -11.95 -3.32
CA SER A 200 -11.51 -11.57 -2.49
C SER A 200 -12.02 -10.15 -2.76
N ILE A 201 -11.22 -9.32 -3.43
CA ILE A 201 -11.59 -7.95 -3.82
C ILE A 201 -11.52 -7.86 -5.34
N VAL A 202 -12.63 -7.45 -5.92
CA VAL A 202 -12.69 -7.14 -7.36
C VAL A 202 -11.95 -5.84 -7.59
N ARG A 203 -10.99 -5.87 -8.50
CA ARG A 203 -10.26 -4.68 -8.90
C ARG A 203 -11.17 -3.81 -9.76
N ALA A 204 -11.30 -2.53 -9.41
CA ALA A 204 -11.94 -1.58 -10.31
C ALA A 204 -11.18 -1.55 -11.65
N PRO A 205 -11.88 -1.36 -12.78
CA PRO A 205 -11.23 -1.17 -14.07
C PRO A 205 -10.14 -0.10 -13.96
N VAL A 206 -8.95 -0.42 -14.44
CA VAL A 206 -7.86 0.56 -14.46
C VAL A 206 -8.10 1.49 -15.64
N ARG A 207 -8.30 2.78 -15.36
CA ARG A 207 -8.25 3.79 -16.41
C ARG A 207 -6.78 4.01 -16.74
N HIS A 208 -6.40 3.69 -17.96
CA HIS A 208 -5.10 4.05 -18.51
C HIS A 208 -5.09 5.54 -18.87
N ALA A 209 -3.91 6.14 -18.97
CA ALA A 209 -3.77 7.47 -19.53
C ALA A 209 -4.22 7.43 -21.00
N ASP A 210 -5.11 8.34 -21.36
CA ASP A 210 -5.66 8.43 -22.71
C ASP A 210 -4.94 9.55 -23.49
N ALA A 211 -4.57 9.26 -24.72
CA ALA A 211 -4.17 10.30 -25.66
C ALA A 211 -5.37 11.22 -25.91
N LYS A 212 -5.14 12.51 -25.78
CA LYS A 212 -6.15 13.54 -26.05
C LYS A 212 -6.14 13.94 -27.51
N SER A 213 -7.32 14.20 -28.04
CA SER A 213 -7.47 14.67 -29.42
C SER A 213 -6.92 16.08 -29.60
N ARG A 214 -6.76 16.49 -30.86
CA ARG A 214 -6.38 17.87 -31.20
C ARG A 214 -7.39 18.88 -30.63
N ASP A 215 -8.67 18.56 -30.67
CA ASP A 215 -9.73 19.43 -30.12
C ASP A 215 -9.67 19.53 -28.59
N ASP A 216 -9.33 18.45 -27.90
CA ASP A 216 -9.11 18.49 -26.45
C ASP A 216 -7.91 19.37 -26.08
N ILE A 217 -6.85 19.33 -26.88
CA ILE A 217 -5.67 20.21 -26.68
C ILE A 217 -6.06 21.67 -26.93
N ARG A 218 -6.83 21.95 -27.97
CA ARG A 218 -7.33 23.30 -28.25
C ARG A 218 -8.18 23.85 -27.11
N ASP A 219 -9.14 23.05 -26.60
CA ASP A 219 -9.96 23.40 -25.42
C ASP A 219 -9.08 23.64 -24.17
N LEU A 220 -8.06 22.80 -23.97
CA LEU A 220 -7.12 22.99 -22.88
C LEU A 220 -6.35 24.31 -22.99
N LEU A 221 -5.83 24.66 -24.17
CA LEU A 221 -5.07 25.90 -24.38
C LEU A 221 -5.96 27.12 -24.14
N GLU A 222 -7.22 27.09 -24.62
CA GLU A 222 -8.21 28.13 -24.37
C GLU A 222 -8.47 28.31 -22.85
N ARG A 223 -8.69 27.22 -22.15
CA ARG A 223 -8.91 27.27 -20.70
C ARG A 223 -7.68 27.70 -19.90
N ILE A 224 -6.47 27.35 -20.35
CA ILE A 224 -5.23 27.85 -19.75
C ILE A 224 -5.10 29.34 -19.92
N ARG A 225 -5.44 29.89 -21.13
CA ARG A 225 -5.44 31.31 -21.42
C ARG A 225 -6.40 32.07 -20.49
N ASP A 226 -7.59 31.51 -20.27
CA ASP A 226 -8.65 32.13 -19.47
C ASP A 226 -8.58 31.78 -17.96
N TYR A 227 -7.51 31.06 -17.56
CA TYR A 227 -7.36 30.61 -16.18
C TYR A 227 -7.06 31.76 -15.22
N GLY A 228 -8.05 32.11 -14.39
CA GLY A 228 -7.94 33.18 -13.38
C GLY A 228 -7.14 32.85 -12.14
N GLY A 229 -6.51 31.66 -12.06
CA GLY A 229 -5.69 31.24 -10.93
C GLY A 229 -4.23 31.70 -11.05
N ASN A 230 -3.34 31.04 -10.33
CA ASN A 230 -1.94 31.42 -10.28
C ASN A 230 -1.23 31.19 -11.63
N ARG A 231 -0.57 32.22 -12.15
CA ARG A 231 0.16 32.18 -13.43
C ARG A 231 1.24 31.10 -13.45
N THR A 232 1.95 30.88 -12.35
CA THR A 232 2.96 29.80 -12.26
C THR A 232 2.32 28.41 -12.46
N THR A 233 1.07 28.21 -12.05
CA THR A 233 0.35 26.96 -12.28
C THR A 233 -0.05 26.79 -13.75
N ALA A 234 -0.48 27.86 -14.41
CA ALA A 234 -0.74 27.84 -15.87
C ALA A 234 0.53 27.49 -16.65
N ILE A 235 1.65 28.13 -16.30
CA ILE A 235 2.97 27.82 -16.91
C ILE A 235 3.36 26.37 -16.65
N ALA A 236 3.12 25.83 -15.44
CA ALA A 236 3.43 24.43 -15.14
C ALA A 236 2.65 23.46 -16.04
N ILE A 237 1.36 23.73 -16.30
CA ILE A 237 0.54 22.90 -17.19
C ILE A 237 1.06 22.97 -18.62
N ARG A 238 1.38 24.18 -19.14
CA ARG A 238 1.95 24.35 -20.48
C ARG A 238 3.30 23.66 -20.62
N LEU A 239 4.19 23.79 -19.64
CA LEU A 239 5.47 23.08 -19.63
C LEU A 239 5.31 21.56 -19.58
N LEU A 240 4.31 21.03 -18.86
CA LEU A 240 4.02 19.60 -18.88
C LEU A 240 3.52 19.13 -20.24
N LEU A 241 2.72 19.93 -20.94
CA LEU A 241 2.27 19.65 -22.31
C LEU A 241 3.44 19.66 -23.29
N LEU A 242 4.30 20.68 -23.23
CA LEU A 242 5.40 20.86 -24.19
C LEU A 242 6.57 19.89 -23.95
N LEU A 243 6.94 19.62 -22.70
CA LEU A 243 8.08 18.78 -22.32
C LEU A 243 7.70 17.32 -22.12
N PHE A 244 6.43 17.06 -21.82
CA PHE A 244 5.87 15.76 -21.41
C PHE A 244 6.76 14.94 -20.49
N VAL A 245 7.51 15.61 -19.60
CA VAL A 245 8.23 15.02 -18.48
C VAL A 245 7.25 14.62 -17.38
N ARG A 246 7.70 13.78 -16.42
CA ARG A 246 6.83 13.46 -15.27
C ARG A 246 6.62 14.69 -14.40
N THR A 247 5.42 14.86 -13.88
CA THR A 247 5.05 15.98 -12.99
C THR A 247 6.05 16.15 -11.84
N LYS A 248 6.57 15.03 -11.27
CA LYS A 248 7.58 15.08 -10.22
C LYS A 248 8.90 15.66 -10.74
N GLU A 249 9.33 15.31 -11.94
CA GLU A 249 10.58 15.79 -12.55
C GLU A 249 10.55 17.30 -12.71
N LEU A 250 9.46 17.86 -13.25
CA LEU A 250 9.27 19.29 -13.42
C LEU A 250 9.16 20.03 -12.07
N ARG A 251 8.37 19.53 -11.13
CA ARG A 251 8.15 20.19 -9.83
C ARG A 251 9.41 20.34 -8.98
N TYR A 252 10.31 19.36 -9.04
CA TYR A 252 11.55 19.35 -8.29
C TYR A 252 12.75 19.90 -9.09
N ALA A 253 12.51 20.51 -10.25
CA ALA A 253 13.58 21.15 -11.02
C ALA A 253 14.09 22.41 -10.29
N PRO A 254 15.39 22.49 -9.94
CA PRO A 254 15.96 23.68 -9.36
C PRO A 254 16.34 24.69 -10.45
N TRP A 255 16.26 25.96 -10.14
CA TRP A 255 16.68 27.04 -11.06
C TRP A 255 18.12 26.92 -11.51
N THR A 256 19.01 26.39 -10.66
CA THR A 256 20.42 26.18 -11.02
C THR A 256 20.59 25.26 -12.22
N GLU A 257 19.78 24.21 -12.37
CA GLU A 257 19.83 23.34 -13.55
C GLU A 257 19.18 23.97 -14.76
N ILE A 258 18.06 24.66 -14.57
CA ILE A 258 17.28 25.23 -15.68
C ILE A 258 17.99 26.41 -16.31
N ARG A 259 18.68 27.27 -15.57
CA ARG A 259 19.50 28.35 -16.11
C ARG A 259 20.62 27.83 -17.01
N VAL A 260 21.24 26.72 -16.67
CA VAL A 260 22.23 26.05 -17.53
C VAL A 260 21.56 25.47 -18.77
N ALA A 261 20.39 24.86 -18.59
CA ALA A 261 19.62 24.25 -19.68
C ALA A 261 19.13 25.29 -20.70
N MET A 262 18.66 26.45 -20.27
CA MET A 262 18.23 27.56 -21.15
C MET A 262 19.36 28.05 -22.05
N LYS A 263 20.58 28.14 -21.52
CA LYS A 263 21.77 28.54 -22.30
C LYS A 263 22.22 27.46 -23.29
N GLY A 264 22.12 26.19 -22.90
CA GLY A 264 22.58 25.04 -23.68
C GLY A 264 21.50 24.37 -24.55
N GLY A 265 20.23 24.79 -24.44
CA GLY A 265 19.11 24.22 -25.20
C GLY A 265 18.67 22.82 -24.72
N VAL A 266 19.29 22.25 -23.66
CA VAL A 266 18.99 20.90 -23.18
C VAL A 266 18.97 20.85 -21.66
N TRP A 267 17.90 20.38 -21.08
CA TRP A 267 17.76 20.14 -19.66
C TRP A 267 18.24 18.74 -19.31
N SER A 268 19.27 18.64 -18.47
CA SER A 268 19.80 17.38 -17.96
C SER A 268 19.22 17.07 -16.59
N ILE A 269 18.30 16.12 -16.51
CA ILE A 269 17.71 15.65 -15.25
C ILE A 269 18.64 14.57 -14.68
N PRO A 270 19.20 14.75 -13.46
CA PRO A 270 20.12 13.80 -12.87
C PRO A 270 19.42 12.49 -12.45
N GLU A 271 20.19 11.40 -12.37
CA GLU A 271 19.68 10.05 -12.14
C GLU A 271 18.96 9.88 -10.79
N GLU A 272 19.35 10.64 -9.77
CA GLU A 272 18.76 10.60 -8.42
C GLU A 272 17.29 11.01 -8.42
N ARG A 273 16.89 11.90 -9.34
CA ARG A 273 15.50 12.34 -9.49
C ARG A 273 14.68 11.49 -10.44
N MET A 274 15.34 10.63 -11.22
CA MET A 274 14.67 9.76 -12.19
C MET A 274 14.16 8.47 -11.54
N LYS A 275 12.91 8.08 -11.85
CA LYS A 275 12.29 6.85 -11.32
C LYS A 275 13.12 5.58 -11.57
N LYS A 276 13.85 5.52 -12.69
CA LYS A 276 14.66 4.36 -13.09
C LYS A 276 16.16 4.55 -12.85
N GLY A 277 16.58 5.65 -12.18
CA GLY A 277 17.98 5.91 -11.85
C GLY A 277 18.88 6.04 -13.09
N ARG A 278 18.40 6.72 -14.12
CA ARG A 278 19.18 7.04 -15.33
C ARG A 278 18.99 8.50 -15.65
N ARG A 279 20.09 9.22 -15.97
CA ARG A 279 20.05 10.60 -16.42
C ARG A 279 19.14 10.74 -17.64
N HIS A 280 18.38 11.81 -17.70
CA HIS A 280 17.51 12.10 -18.82
C HIS A 280 17.80 13.48 -19.42
N MET A 281 18.08 13.50 -20.71
CA MET A 281 18.33 14.72 -21.49
C MET A 281 17.03 15.15 -22.17
N VAL A 282 16.56 16.36 -21.92
CA VAL A 282 15.31 16.91 -22.46
C VAL A 282 15.63 18.15 -23.29
N PRO A 283 15.54 18.09 -24.63
CA PRO A 283 15.71 19.27 -25.47
C PRO A 283 14.63 20.32 -25.16
N LEU A 284 15.00 21.57 -25.15
CA LEU A 284 14.13 22.71 -24.91
C LEU A 284 13.82 23.41 -26.23
N SER A 285 12.54 23.49 -26.61
CA SER A 285 12.08 24.28 -27.72
C SER A 285 12.12 25.80 -27.40
N ARG A 286 12.02 26.64 -28.42
CA ARG A 286 11.95 28.10 -28.24
C ARG A 286 10.78 28.51 -27.34
N GLN A 287 9.63 27.87 -27.47
CA GLN A 287 8.43 28.11 -26.68
C GLN A 287 8.66 27.77 -25.21
N VAL A 288 9.34 26.69 -24.96
CA VAL A 288 9.69 26.27 -23.57
C VAL A 288 10.64 27.28 -22.95
N ILE A 289 11.65 27.75 -23.70
CA ILE A 289 12.60 28.77 -23.22
C ILE A 289 11.85 30.06 -22.86
N ALA A 290 10.98 30.54 -23.70
CA ALA A 290 10.17 31.74 -23.47
C ALA A 290 9.30 31.61 -22.19
N LEU A 291 8.65 30.45 -22.00
CA LEU A 291 7.89 30.18 -20.76
C LEU A 291 8.77 30.11 -19.51
N LEU A 292 9.99 29.61 -19.64
CA LEU A 292 10.95 29.55 -18.51
C LEU A 292 11.48 30.94 -18.17
N GLU A 293 11.70 31.81 -19.14
CA GLU A 293 12.06 33.24 -18.95
C GLU A 293 10.94 34.01 -18.23
N GLU A 294 9.69 33.81 -18.63
CA GLU A 294 8.54 34.36 -17.94
C GLU A 294 8.47 33.85 -16.49
N LEU A 295 8.67 32.54 -16.28
CA LEU A 295 8.63 31.92 -14.97
C LEU A 295 9.79 32.43 -14.09
N GLU A 296 10.98 32.66 -14.65
CA GLU A 296 12.14 33.18 -13.94
C GLU A 296 11.87 34.56 -13.36
N ALA A 297 11.19 35.43 -14.09
CA ALA A 297 10.78 36.73 -13.59
C ALA A 297 9.85 36.63 -12.37
N ILE A 298 9.08 35.55 -12.24
CA ILE A 298 8.14 35.33 -11.13
C ILE A 298 8.79 34.58 -9.95
N THR A 299 9.55 33.53 -10.24
CA THR A 299 10.03 32.59 -9.19
C THR A 299 11.55 32.43 -9.16
N GLY A 300 12.32 33.16 -9.96
CA GLY A 300 13.78 33.00 -10.11
C GLY A 300 14.60 33.21 -8.84
N GLY A 301 14.04 33.89 -7.84
CA GLY A 301 14.64 34.04 -6.50
C GLY A 301 14.49 32.83 -5.57
N ASN A 302 13.73 31.80 -5.99
CA ASN A 302 13.51 30.58 -5.22
C ASN A 302 14.47 29.46 -5.64
N LEU A 303 14.54 28.40 -4.85
CA LEU A 303 15.35 27.22 -5.17
C LEU A 303 14.79 26.45 -6.38
N HIS A 304 13.46 26.26 -6.44
CA HIS A 304 12.78 25.45 -7.43
C HIS A 304 11.95 26.31 -8.40
N LEU A 305 11.73 25.82 -9.60
CA LEU A 305 10.83 26.43 -10.60
C LEU A 305 9.46 26.75 -10.04
N PHE A 306 8.90 25.83 -9.27
CA PHE A 306 7.54 25.89 -8.72
C PHE A 306 7.56 25.78 -7.22
N PRO A 307 7.82 26.88 -6.48
CA PRO A 307 7.72 26.90 -5.03
C PRO A 307 6.24 26.78 -4.60
N ASN A 308 6.04 26.28 -3.39
CA ASN A 308 4.73 26.27 -2.77
C ASN A 308 4.34 27.70 -2.35
N ASN A 309 3.14 28.16 -2.72
CA ASN A 309 2.69 29.53 -2.45
C ASN A 309 2.62 29.89 -0.95
N ARG A 310 2.34 28.90 -0.09
CA ARG A 310 2.26 29.11 1.37
C ARG A 310 3.60 28.85 2.08
N ARG A 311 4.46 28.03 1.48
CA ARG A 311 5.75 27.60 2.04
C ARG A 311 6.82 27.64 0.95
N PRO A 312 7.38 28.80 0.60
CA PRO A 312 8.27 28.96 -0.57
C PRO A 312 9.52 28.07 -0.58
N ARG A 313 9.92 27.53 0.59
CA ARG A 313 11.02 26.55 0.70
C ARG A 313 10.61 25.14 0.24
N GLU A 314 9.33 24.86 0.18
CA GLU A 314 8.79 23.58 -0.32
C GLU A 314 8.41 23.72 -1.81
N VAL A 315 8.36 22.59 -2.50
CA VAL A 315 7.90 22.55 -3.90
C VAL A 315 6.36 22.59 -3.97
N MET A 316 5.81 23.04 -5.08
CA MET A 316 4.39 22.96 -5.42
C MET A 316 3.82 21.57 -5.08
N SER A 317 2.61 21.49 -4.54
CA SER A 317 1.94 20.23 -4.21
C SER A 317 1.76 19.33 -5.45
N SER A 318 1.84 18.01 -5.24
CA SER A 318 1.60 17.03 -6.31
C SER A 318 0.19 17.08 -6.92
N THR A 319 -0.75 17.65 -6.20
CA THR A 319 -2.16 17.76 -6.62
C THR A 319 -2.49 19.10 -7.27
N THR A 320 -1.58 20.07 -7.25
CA THR A 320 -1.87 21.44 -7.73
C THR A 320 -2.28 21.47 -9.20
N VAL A 321 -1.54 20.77 -10.06
CA VAL A 321 -1.85 20.69 -11.49
C VAL A 321 -3.24 20.08 -11.72
N ASN A 322 -3.52 18.93 -11.11
CA ASN A 322 -4.81 18.26 -11.29
C ASN A 322 -5.98 19.11 -10.76
N ARG A 323 -5.80 19.77 -9.60
CA ARG A 323 -6.81 20.70 -9.08
C ARG A 323 -7.04 21.90 -9.99
N ALA A 324 -5.97 22.42 -10.60
CA ALA A 324 -6.13 23.51 -11.55
C ALA A 324 -6.94 23.08 -12.79
N LEU A 325 -6.70 21.87 -13.30
CA LEU A 325 -7.48 21.29 -14.38
C LEU A 325 -8.96 21.09 -13.98
N GLU A 326 -9.21 20.62 -12.77
CA GLU A 326 -10.58 20.53 -12.22
C GLU A 326 -11.24 21.93 -12.10
N HIS A 327 -10.51 22.95 -11.67
CA HIS A 327 -10.98 24.34 -11.63
C HIS A 327 -11.24 24.94 -13.02
N MET A 328 -10.54 24.48 -14.03
CA MET A 328 -10.82 24.82 -15.43
C MET A 328 -12.07 24.11 -15.98
N GLY A 329 -12.74 23.26 -15.17
CA GLY A 329 -13.99 22.59 -15.50
C GLY A 329 -13.84 21.18 -16.06
N TYR A 330 -12.66 20.59 -16.01
CA TYR A 330 -12.50 19.17 -16.36
C TYR A 330 -12.97 18.28 -15.20
N ALA A 331 -13.64 17.17 -15.54
CA ALA A 331 -13.97 16.14 -14.57
C ALA A 331 -12.68 15.58 -13.95
N SER A 332 -12.75 15.20 -12.67
CA SER A 332 -11.59 14.63 -11.97
C SER A 332 -11.01 13.43 -12.74
N GLY A 333 -9.73 13.50 -13.03
CA GLY A 333 -9.02 12.48 -13.81
C GLY A 333 -9.25 12.52 -15.32
N TYR A 334 -10.00 13.46 -15.88
CA TYR A 334 -10.16 13.61 -17.35
C TYR A 334 -8.84 14.02 -18.00
N PHE A 335 -8.15 15.02 -17.42
CA PHE A 335 -6.77 15.36 -17.73
C PHE A 335 -5.89 15.12 -16.52
N THR A 336 -4.77 14.47 -16.70
CA THR A 336 -3.74 14.27 -15.69
C THR A 336 -2.35 14.50 -16.28
N GLY A 337 -1.34 14.67 -15.45
CA GLY A 337 0.05 14.78 -15.92
C GLY A 337 0.53 13.55 -16.72
N HIS A 338 -0.17 12.43 -16.68
CA HIS A 338 0.12 11.24 -17.49
C HIS A 338 -0.52 11.32 -18.89
N ASP A 339 -1.67 11.97 -19.01
CA ASP A 339 -2.36 12.11 -20.28
C ASP A 339 -1.56 13.01 -21.23
N PHE A 340 -0.86 14.03 -20.75
CA PHE A 340 0.07 14.82 -21.56
C PHE A 340 1.15 13.97 -22.25
N ARG A 341 1.65 12.96 -21.54
CA ARG A 341 2.67 12.05 -22.08
C ARG A 341 2.08 11.08 -23.10
N ALA A 342 0.88 10.55 -22.82
CA ALA A 342 0.16 9.68 -23.76
C ALA A 342 -0.19 10.46 -25.03
N THR A 343 -0.68 11.69 -24.90
CA THR A 343 -1.01 12.60 -26.01
C THR A 343 0.19 12.91 -26.88
N ALA A 344 1.31 13.33 -26.26
CA ALA A 344 2.53 13.62 -27.01
C ALA A 344 3.07 12.36 -27.70
N SER A 345 3.04 11.19 -27.04
CA SER A 345 3.45 9.93 -27.65
C SER A 345 2.63 9.62 -28.91
N THR A 346 1.30 9.66 -28.80
CA THR A 346 0.41 9.33 -29.92
C THR A 346 0.60 10.32 -31.08
N ALA A 347 0.55 11.62 -30.79
CA ALA A 347 0.67 12.65 -31.85
C ALA A 347 2.04 12.61 -32.53
N LEU A 348 3.13 12.36 -31.81
CA LEU A 348 4.46 12.25 -32.41
C LEU A 348 4.60 11.03 -33.33
N HIS A 349 3.98 9.89 -32.97
CA HIS A 349 3.91 8.75 -33.87
C HIS A 349 3.06 9.05 -35.12
N GLU A 350 1.94 9.74 -34.97
CA GLU A 350 1.12 10.19 -36.09
C GLU A 350 1.86 11.19 -37.01
N MET A 351 2.77 12.00 -36.44
CA MET A 351 3.69 12.86 -37.19
C MET A 351 4.82 12.09 -37.91
N GLY A 352 4.91 10.75 -37.71
CA GLY A 352 5.89 9.89 -38.36
C GLY A 352 7.23 9.75 -37.66
N TYR A 353 7.36 10.20 -36.40
CA TYR A 353 8.58 10.00 -35.62
C TYR A 353 8.74 8.53 -35.18
N ARG A 354 9.97 8.02 -35.22
CA ARG A 354 10.31 6.63 -34.88
C ARG A 354 10.06 6.38 -33.39
N ASP A 355 9.53 5.19 -33.07
CA ASP A 355 9.30 4.73 -31.69
C ASP A 355 10.49 4.96 -30.77
N GLU A 356 11.70 4.71 -31.29
CA GLU A 356 12.92 4.84 -30.52
C GLU A 356 13.19 6.24 -30.01
N ILE A 357 12.89 7.24 -30.83
CA ILE A 357 13.08 8.66 -30.52
C ILE A 357 12.04 9.10 -29.49
N VAL A 358 10.78 8.74 -29.71
CA VAL A 358 9.66 9.07 -28.82
C VAL A 358 9.83 8.38 -27.46
N GLU A 359 10.11 7.07 -27.42
CA GLU A 359 10.31 6.31 -26.21
C GLU A 359 11.53 6.81 -25.40
N MET A 360 12.59 7.24 -26.06
CA MET A 360 13.75 7.85 -25.41
C MET A 360 13.38 9.19 -24.76
N GLN A 361 12.58 10.02 -25.44
CA GLN A 361 12.08 11.28 -24.89
C GLN A 361 11.14 11.07 -23.72
N LEU A 362 10.37 9.99 -23.73
CA LEU A 362 9.54 9.56 -22.59
C LEU A 362 10.33 8.94 -21.44
N ALA A 363 11.65 8.77 -21.57
CA ALA A 363 12.48 8.04 -20.62
C ALA A 363 11.91 6.65 -20.28
N HIS A 364 11.34 5.95 -21.27
CA HIS A 364 10.95 4.56 -21.18
C HIS A 364 12.18 3.67 -21.39
N ALA A 365 12.42 2.70 -20.53
CA ALA A 365 13.57 1.81 -20.66
C ALA A 365 13.27 0.75 -21.72
N LYS A 366 14.07 0.69 -22.78
CA LYS A 366 14.10 -0.50 -23.62
C LYS A 366 14.56 -1.72 -22.79
N THR A 367 13.97 -2.86 -23.07
CA THR A 367 14.22 -4.13 -22.37
C THR A 367 15.67 -4.66 -22.57
N ASN A 368 16.39 -4.15 -23.56
CA ASN A 368 17.74 -4.57 -23.90
C ASN A 368 18.80 -3.82 -23.08
N LYS A 369 19.35 -4.51 -22.06
CA LYS A 369 20.33 -3.98 -21.11
C LYS A 369 21.70 -3.62 -21.73
N VAL A 370 22.06 -4.22 -22.86
CA VAL A 370 23.40 -4.11 -23.44
C VAL A 370 23.58 -2.80 -24.24
N GLY A 371 22.51 -2.26 -24.85
CA GLY A 371 22.57 -0.99 -25.58
C GLY A 371 22.35 0.28 -24.75
N ALA A 372 21.96 0.16 -23.49
CA ALA A 372 21.46 1.27 -22.68
C ALA A 372 22.56 2.14 -22.04
N ALA A 373 23.78 1.66 -21.95
CA ALA A 373 24.87 2.36 -21.25
C ALA A 373 25.53 3.48 -22.08
N TYR A 374 25.43 3.42 -23.40
CA TYR A 374 26.19 4.31 -24.32
C TYR A 374 25.34 5.44 -24.98
N ASN A 375 24.05 5.54 -24.71
CA ASN A 375 23.16 6.30 -25.62
C ASN A 375 22.47 7.52 -24.99
N HIS A 376 23.08 8.22 -24.00
CA HIS A 376 22.46 9.45 -23.46
C HIS A 376 22.47 10.63 -24.46
N ALA A 377 23.48 10.67 -25.37
CA ALA A 377 23.56 11.63 -26.44
C ALA A 377 23.00 11.14 -27.78
N ALA A 378 22.62 9.84 -27.85
CA ALA A 378 22.09 9.28 -29.07
C ALA A 378 20.77 9.96 -29.46
N TYR A 379 20.67 10.28 -30.69
CA TYR A 379 19.51 10.95 -31.27
C TYR A 379 19.16 12.30 -30.64
N LEU A 380 20.10 12.98 -29.96
CA LEU A 380 19.81 14.26 -29.33
C LEU A 380 19.38 15.30 -30.38
N GLU A 381 20.03 15.33 -31.53
CA GLU A 381 19.71 16.21 -32.63
C GLU A 381 18.31 15.93 -33.19
N GLU A 382 17.98 14.65 -33.48
CA GLU A 382 16.65 14.27 -33.96
C GLU A 382 15.57 14.58 -32.87
N ARG A 383 15.89 14.38 -31.61
CA ARG A 383 14.97 14.71 -30.51
C ARG A 383 14.79 16.21 -30.38
N THR A 384 15.82 17.01 -30.64
CA THR A 384 15.71 18.47 -30.60
C THR A 384 14.77 18.97 -31.73
N ALA A 385 14.93 18.43 -32.91
CA ALA A 385 14.04 18.72 -34.02
C ALA A 385 12.58 18.29 -33.74
N MET A 386 12.41 17.09 -33.19
CA MET A 386 11.09 16.57 -32.80
C MET A 386 10.42 17.43 -31.71
N MET A 387 11.14 17.84 -30.68
CA MET A 387 10.60 18.68 -29.61
C MET A 387 10.23 20.08 -30.09
N GLN A 388 10.99 20.61 -31.04
CA GLN A 388 10.65 21.90 -31.70
C GLN A 388 9.38 21.74 -32.56
N ALA A 389 9.30 20.69 -33.40
CA ALA A 389 8.12 20.44 -34.23
C ALA A 389 6.86 20.20 -33.40
N TRP A 390 6.98 19.49 -32.27
CA TRP A 390 5.90 19.31 -31.29
C TRP A 390 5.39 20.64 -30.74
N SER A 391 6.31 21.53 -30.35
CA SER A 391 5.95 22.82 -29.81
C SER A 391 5.34 23.74 -30.87
N ASP A 392 5.85 23.69 -32.10
CA ASP A 392 5.30 24.46 -33.26
C ASP A 392 3.88 23.96 -33.61
N TRP A 393 3.62 22.65 -33.50
CA TRP A 393 2.28 22.08 -33.69
C TRP A 393 1.29 22.53 -32.58
N ILE A 394 1.73 22.63 -31.33
CA ILE A 394 0.92 23.17 -30.21
C ILE A 394 0.60 24.68 -30.49
N ASP A 395 1.58 25.48 -30.96
CA ASP A 395 1.37 26.88 -31.29
C ASP A 395 0.39 27.04 -32.46
N ALA A 396 0.46 26.16 -33.46
CA ALA A 396 -0.49 26.14 -34.57
C ALA A 396 -1.93 25.90 -34.11
N ILE A 397 -2.14 25.00 -33.15
CA ILE A 397 -3.45 24.79 -32.51
C ILE A 397 -3.90 26.04 -31.75
N GLU A 398 -2.98 26.67 -31.00
CA GLU A 398 -3.30 27.89 -30.26
C GLU A 398 -3.64 29.07 -31.17
N ALA A 399 -2.98 29.21 -32.33
CA ALA A 399 -3.24 30.25 -33.33
C ALA A 399 -4.66 30.19 -33.93
N GLU A 400 -5.30 29.01 -33.89
CA GLU A 400 -6.70 28.84 -34.31
C GLU A 400 -7.71 29.34 -33.25
N LEU A 401 -7.26 29.64 -32.05
CA LEU A 401 -8.13 30.18 -31.01
C LEU A 401 -8.55 31.61 -31.40
N THR A 402 -9.84 31.85 -31.41
CA THR A 402 -10.37 33.20 -31.58
C THR A 402 -9.79 34.13 -30.51
N PRO A 403 -9.36 35.36 -30.84
CA PRO A 403 -8.90 36.31 -29.82
C PRO A 403 -9.98 36.46 -28.72
N PRO A 404 -9.61 36.67 -27.47
CA PRO A 404 -10.59 36.77 -26.41
C PRO A 404 -11.55 37.91 -26.68
N CYS A 405 -12.82 37.59 -26.90
CA CYS A 405 -13.87 38.60 -27.03
C CYS A 405 -13.94 39.33 -25.69
N SER A 406 -13.57 40.60 -25.69
CA SER A 406 -13.71 41.49 -24.55
C SER A 406 -15.20 41.57 -24.17
N LYS A 407 -15.57 40.89 -23.07
CA LYS A 407 -16.91 40.77 -22.49
C LYS A 407 -17.74 39.57 -22.94
N VAL A 408 -17.46 38.42 -22.38
CA VAL A 408 -18.49 37.40 -22.19
C VAL A 408 -18.51 36.97 -20.73
N ARG A 409 -19.57 37.35 -20.04
CA ARG A 409 -19.99 36.73 -18.75
C ARG A 409 -20.11 35.24 -18.98
N VAL A 410 -19.31 34.46 -18.28
CA VAL A 410 -19.41 33.00 -18.26
C VAL A 410 -20.83 32.64 -17.79
N ARG A 411 -21.71 32.28 -18.71
CA ARG A 411 -22.88 31.48 -18.39
C ARG A 411 -22.36 30.12 -17.99
N ARG A 412 -22.56 29.77 -16.73
CA ARG A 412 -22.44 28.37 -16.27
C ARG A 412 -23.25 27.53 -17.25
N ARG A 413 -22.60 26.77 -18.10
CA ARG A 413 -23.24 25.64 -18.76
C ARG A 413 -23.55 24.64 -17.68
N GLU A 414 -24.84 24.45 -17.45
CA GLU A 414 -25.35 23.31 -16.69
C GLU A 414 -24.73 22.04 -17.26
N ALA A 415 -24.17 21.23 -16.40
CA ALA A 415 -23.63 19.93 -16.77
C ALA A 415 -24.74 19.18 -17.52
N ALA A 416 -24.49 18.82 -18.76
CA ALA A 416 -25.34 17.90 -19.48
C ALA A 416 -25.32 16.57 -18.70
N GLU A 417 -26.36 16.34 -17.96
CA GLU A 417 -26.67 15.03 -17.41
C GLU A 417 -26.79 14.05 -18.58
N HIS A 418 -25.79 13.25 -18.80
CA HIS A 418 -26.00 12.03 -19.56
C HIS A 418 -26.96 11.16 -18.75
N PRO A 419 -28.13 10.80 -19.28
CA PRO A 419 -29.03 9.89 -18.59
C PRO A 419 -28.29 8.56 -18.41
N VAL A 420 -28.01 8.22 -17.16
CA VAL A 420 -27.66 6.86 -16.77
C VAL A 420 -28.89 6.03 -17.11
N GLN A 421 -28.84 5.25 -18.17
CA GLN A 421 -29.80 4.19 -18.41
C GLN A 421 -29.69 3.21 -17.24
N SER A 422 -30.67 3.25 -16.38
CA SER A 422 -30.92 2.21 -15.38
C SER A 422 -31.19 0.89 -16.10
N PRO A 423 -30.63 -0.23 -15.68
CA PRO A 423 -31.02 -1.52 -16.24
C PRO A 423 -32.50 -1.78 -15.90
N GLU A 424 -33.28 -2.02 -16.94
CA GLU A 424 -34.68 -2.47 -16.83
C GLU A 424 -34.73 -3.69 -15.92
N GLN A 425 -35.57 -3.60 -14.89
CA GLN A 425 -35.99 -4.76 -14.11
C GLN A 425 -36.94 -5.58 -14.98
N PRO A 426 -36.77 -6.90 -15.06
CA PRO A 426 -37.79 -7.73 -15.74
C PRO A 426 -39.04 -7.73 -14.88
N SER A 427 -40.12 -7.24 -15.47
CA SER A 427 -41.47 -7.30 -14.94
C SER A 427 -41.92 -8.76 -14.87
N THR A 428 -42.06 -9.28 -13.65
CA THR A 428 -42.72 -10.56 -13.37
C THR A 428 -44.22 -10.40 -13.50
N HIS A 429 -44.78 -10.71 -14.66
CA HIS A 429 -46.18 -11.04 -14.78
C HIS A 429 -46.42 -12.46 -14.23
N LEU A 430 -46.93 -12.54 -13.04
CA LEU A 430 -47.55 -13.74 -12.50
C LEU A 430 -48.96 -13.84 -13.10
N SER A 431 -49.18 -14.80 -14.03
CA SER A 431 -50.49 -15.31 -14.36
C SER A 431 -50.72 -16.61 -13.58
N PRO A 432 -51.94 -16.84 -13.05
CA PRO A 432 -52.24 -17.99 -12.20
C PRO A 432 -52.43 -19.25 -13.03
N ILE A 433 -51.68 -20.30 -12.69
CA ILE A 433 -51.92 -21.65 -13.24
C ILE A 433 -52.83 -22.39 -12.26
N LEU A 434 -53.99 -22.75 -12.76
CA LEU A 434 -54.91 -23.71 -12.17
C LEU A 434 -54.33 -25.14 -12.27
N PRO A 435 -54.71 -26.06 -11.36
CA PRO A 435 -54.16 -27.41 -11.32
C PRO A 435 -54.85 -28.32 -12.33
N ASN A 436 -54.12 -29.17 -12.99
CA ASN A 436 -54.68 -30.33 -13.65
C ASN A 436 -53.90 -31.60 -13.26
N GLU A 437 -54.74 -32.56 -12.99
CA GLU A 437 -54.55 -33.90 -12.47
C GLU A 437 -53.79 -34.84 -13.41
N THR A 438 -53.40 -35.94 -12.78
CA THR A 438 -53.25 -37.32 -13.29
C THR A 438 -51.86 -37.78 -13.73
N SER A 439 -51.31 -38.61 -12.88
CA SER A 439 -50.53 -39.84 -13.11
C SER A 439 -51.19 -40.81 -14.15
N PRO A 440 -50.54 -41.92 -14.61
CA PRO A 440 -49.27 -42.58 -14.29
C PRO A 440 -48.56 -43.31 -15.46
N ARG A 441 -47.38 -43.94 -15.13
CA ARG A 441 -46.73 -45.11 -15.78
C ARG A 441 -45.95 -44.85 -17.10
N ALA A 442 -44.67 -45.12 -17.12
CA ALA A 442 -43.96 -46.40 -17.11
C ALA A 442 -42.46 -46.12 -16.78
#